data_973916b6317535615c3f57c5a4a4bacf
#
_entry.id   973916b6317535615c3f57c5a4a4bacf
#
_cell.length_a   1.000
_cell.length_b   1.000
_cell.length_c   1.000
_cell.angle_alpha   90.00
_cell.angle_beta   90.00
_cell.angle_gamma   90.00
#
_symmetry.space_group_name_H-M   'P 1'
#
loop_
_entity.id
_entity.type
_entity.pdbx_description
1 polymer ?
#
loop_
_entity_poly.entity_id
_entity_poly.type
_entity_poly.pdbx_seq_one_letter_code
_entity_poly.pdbx_strand_id
1 'polypeptide(L)'
;MAHGKYAFALHQLHASFPEQSYTANKFALKRLVDKEIIISIHKGYYLIIPPQYRSKGILPPSLFLDAFMKELDRPYYLALLNAAAYHGASHQQPQEFFVITNFPVMRPMQKKGLKINLFSKKAIPEMLLNNRKTEAGYLKISNPALTATDLIQFAKRVGGLNRVATVLAELTESIQPDAFDNNLLEHVPVTALQRLGYLLDKVLDNQSLANALYHALQKNKSPLFRIPLKASAPAKGFVSDERWKVIVNTEIEIDE
;
A
#
# COMPACT_ATOMS: atom_id res chain seq x y z
N MET A 1 -18.74 9.64 23.12
CA MET A 1 -18.83 8.22 22.72
C MET A 1 -17.44 7.65 22.79
N ALA A 2 -17.20 6.61 23.58
CA ALA A 2 -15.91 5.93 23.59
C ALA A 2 -15.65 5.40 22.18
N HIS A 3 -14.51 5.77 21.57
CA HIS A 3 -14.09 5.20 20.31
C HIS A 3 -14.02 3.68 20.48
N GLY A 4 -14.86 2.95 19.73
CA GLY A 4 -15.03 1.52 19.91
C GLY A 4 -13.69 0.81 19.69
N LYS A 5 -13.22 0.09 20.69
CA LYS A 5 -12.04 -0.76 20.57
C LYS A 5 -12.45 -2.00 19.77
N TYR A 6 -12.10 -2.04 18.49
CA TYR A 6 -12.45 -3.13 17.57
C TYR A 6 -11.51 -4.33 17.62
N ALA A 7 -10.38 -4.21 18.32
CA ALA A 7 -9.36 -5.25 18.37
C ALA A 7 -8.63 -5.27 19.72
N PHE A 8 -8.06 -6.43 20.06
CA PHE A 8 -7.24 -6.58 21.26
C PHE A 8 -6.21 -7.71 21.10
N ALA A 9 -5.12 -7.60 21.83
CA ALA A 9 -4.13 -8.65 21.96
C ALA A 9 -4.38 -9.52 23.20
N LEU A 10 -3.94 -10.77 23.17
CA LEU A 10 -4.09 -11.72 24.27
C LEU A 10 -3.46 -11.21 25.57
N HIS A 11 -2.30 -10.55 25.50
CA HIS A 11 -1.64 -10.01 26.68
C HIS A 11 -2.46 -8.87 27.34
N GLN A 12 -3.16 -8.06 26.54
CA GLN A 12 -4.08 -7.02 27.06
C GLN A 12 -5.26 -7.65 27.82
N LEU A 13 -5.78 -8.78 27.31
CA LEU A 13 -6.82 -9.52 28.03
C LEU A 13 -6.31 -10.03 29.37
N HIS A 14 -5.10 -10.63 29.43
CA HIS A 14 -4.50 -11.09 30.69
C HIS A 14 -4.28 -9.95 31.66
N ALA A 15 -3.80 -8.80 31.19
CA ALA A 15 -3.63 -7.61 32.05
C ALA A 15 -4.97 -7.10 32.62
N SER A 16 -6.07 -7.25 31.86
CA SER A 16 -7.42 -6.82 32.31
C SER A 16 -8.08 -7.81 33.27
N PHE A 17 -7.67 -9.07 33.27
CA PHE A 17 -8.24 -10.15 34.12
C PHE A 17 -7.12 -10.96 34.79
N PRO A 18 -6.34 -10.35 35.70
CA PRO A 18 -5.15 -10.98 36.30
C PRO A 18 -5.51 -12.20 37.15
N GLU A 19 -6.72 -12.26 37.72
CA GLU A 19 -7.21 -13.39 38.54
C GLU A 19 -7.53 -14.64 37.72
N GLN A 20 -7.64 -14.51 36.39
CA GLN A 20 -7.95 -15.64 35.51
C GLN A 20 -6.69 -16.35 35.01
N SER A 21 -6.69 -17.67 35.06
CA SER A 21 -5.59 -18.45 34.52
C SER A 21 -5.50 -18.27 32.99
N TYR A 22 -4.29 -18.40 32.48
CA TYR A 22 -4.02 -18.36 31.04
C TYR A 22 -4.89 -19.37 30.25
N THR A 23 -5.08 -20.55 30.82
CA THR A 23 -5.91 -21.61 30.26
C THR A 23 -7.38 -21.23 30.21
N ALA A 24 -7.91 -20.63 31.27
CA ALA A 24 -9.30 -20.17 31.33
C ALA A 24 -9.58 -19.10 30.27
N ASN A 25 -8.66 -18.11 30.12
CA ASN A 25 -8.76 -17.09 29.09
C ASN A 25 -8.74 -17.68 27.67
N LYS A 26 -7.89 -18.68 27.41
CA LYS A 26 -7.88 -19.39 26.09
C LYS A 26 -9.20 -20.09 25.79
N PHE A 27 -9.79 -20.79 26.77
CA PHE A 27 -11.09 -21.44 26.58
C PHE A 27 -12.23 -20.43 26.39
N ALA A 28 -12.19 -19.30 27.10
CA ALA A 28 -13.16 -18.22 26.91
C ALA A 28 -13.06 -17.65 25.50
N LEU A 29 -11.85 -17.33 25.02
CA LEU A 29 -11.61 -16.85 23.66
C LEU A 29 -12.07 -17.86 22.61
N LYS A 30 -11.77 -19.16 22.80
CA LYS A 30 -12.24 -20.19 21.88
C LYS A 30 -13.77 -20.18 21.76
N ARG A 31 -14.51 -20.15 22.89
CA ARG A 31 -15.98 -20.06 22.88
C ARG A 31 -16.50 -18.82 22.15
N LEU A 32 -15.82 -17.65 22.29
CA LEU A 32 -16.20 -16.43 21.60
C LEU A 32 -15.91 -16.51 20.08
N VAL A 33 -14.83 -17.19 19.68
CA VAL A 33 -14.53 -17.46 18.26
C VAL A 33 -15.57 -18.43 17.67
N ASP A 34 -15.91 -19.51 18.40
CA ASP A 34 -16.91 -20.50 17.97
C ASP A 34 -18.31 -19.86 17.80
N LYS A 35 -18.62 -18.83 18.60
CA LYS A 35 -19.85 -18.01 18.49
C LYS A 35 -19.75 -16.87 17.48
N GLU A 36 -18.64 -16.75 16.76
CA GLU A 36 -18.37 -15.68 15.77
C GLU A 36 -18.48 -14.24 16.34
N ILE A 37 -18.36 -14.08 17.67
CA ILE A 37 -18.34 -12.77 18.34
C ILE A 37 -16.99 -12.08 18.14
N ILE A 38 -15.92 -12.89 18.10
CA ILE A 38 -14.57 -12.44 17.78
C ILE A 38 -13.97 -13.32 16.68
N ILE A 39 -12.94 -12.80 16.00
CA ILE A 39 -12.16 -13.55 15.02
C ILE A 39 -10.67 -13.37 15.28
N SER A 40 -9.90 -14.45 15.27
CA SER A 40 -8.44 -14.39 15.32
C SER A 40 -7.89 -14.14 13.92
N ILE A 41 -7.15 -13.03 13.73
CA ILE A 41 -6.51 -12.68 12.47
C ILE A 41 -5.00 -12.92 12.49
N HIS A 42 -4.41 -12.97 13.68
CA HIS A 42 -3.00 -13.27 13.91
C HIS A 42 -2.84 -14.00 15.24
N LYS A 43 -1.68 -14.65 15.46
CA LYS A 43 -1.40 -15.34 16.73
C LYS A 43 -1.55 -14.37 17.92
N GLY A 44 -2.52 -14.63 18.77
CA GLY A 44 -2.79 -13.80 19.95
C GLY A 44 -3.44 -12.44 19.67
N TYR A 45 -3.92 -12.18 18.44
CA TYR A 45 -4.62 -10.94 18.12
C TYR A 45 -6.03 -11.21 17.58
N TYR A 46 -7.01 -10.53 18.13
CA TYR A 46 -8.42 -10.78 17.90
C TYR A 46 -9.15 -9.50 17.50
N LEU A 47 -10.11 -9.63 16.56
CA LEU A 47 -11.08 -8.58 16.25
C LEU A 47 -12.40 -8.90 16.91
N ILE A 48 -13.06 -7.87 17.44
CA ILE A 48 -14.43 -7.93 17.94
C ILE A 48 -15.34 -7.64 16.75
N ILE A 49 -16.34 -8.49 16.50
CA ILE A 49 -17.26 -8.35 15.37
C ILE A 49 -18.57 -7.73 15.85
N PRO A 50 -18.77 -6.41 15.69
CA PRO A 50 -20.03 -5.76 16.03
C PRO A 50 -21.19 -6.30 15.19
N PRO A 51 -22.45 -6.14 15.64
CA PRO A 51 -23.64 -6.66 14.97
C PRO A 51 -23.72 -6.30 13.47
N GLN A 52 -23.35 -5.07 13.09
CA GLN A 52 -23.39 -4.57 11.71
C GLN A 52 -22.42 -5.28 10.76
N TYR A 53 -21.39 -5.97 11.29
CA TYR A 53 -20.40 -6.71 10.50
C TYR A 53 -20.56 -8.23 10.59
N ARG A 54 -21.57 -8.72 11.33
CA ARG A 54 -21.77 -10.18 11.52
C ARG A 54 -22.04 -10.93 10.23
N SER A 55 -22.77 -10.34 9.28
CA SER A 55 -23.04 -10.96 7.99
C SER A 55 -21.77 -11.21 7.17
N LYS A 56 -20.76 -10.34 7.31
CA LYS A 56 -19.44 -10.50 6.68
C LYS A 56 -18.48 -11.33 7.53
N GLY A 57 -18.72 -11.42 8.84
CA GLY A 57 -17.87 -12.11 9.83
C GLY A 57 -16.45 -11.58 9.95
N ILE A 58 -16.18 -10.36 9.42
CA ILE A 58 -14.89 -9.68 9.45
C ILE A 58 -15.07 -8.17 9.41
N LEU A 59 -14.13 -7.42 9.99
CA LEU A 59 -14.09 -5.96 9.93
C LEU A 59 -13.36 -5.46 8.68
N PRO A 60 -13.72 -4.28 8.15
CA PRO A 60 -12.88 -3.59 7.18
C PRO A 60 -11.53 -3.21 7.83
N PRO A 61 -10.40 -3.33 7.11
CA PRO A 61 -9.08 -3.02 7.65
C PRO A 61 -8.93 -1.61 8.21
N SER A 62 -9.70 -0.65 7.72
CA SER A 62 -9.72 0.71 8.25
C SER A 62 -10.07 0.81 9.75
N LEU A 63 -10.70 -0.21 10.33
CA LEU A 63 -11.07 -0.23 11.73
C LEU A 63 -10.06 -0.90 12.66
N PHE A 64 -9.06 -1.62 12.12
CA PHE A 64 -8.14 -2.37 12.97
C PHE A 64 -6.67 -2.34 12.51
N LEU A 65 -6.38 -1.99 11.25
CA LEU A 65 -5.04 -2.13 10.67
C LEU A 65 -3.99 -1.34 11.45
N ASP A 66 -4.28 -0.09 11.81
CA ASP A 66 -3.35 0.76 12.57
C ASP A 66 -3.04 0.16 13.96
N ALA A 67 -4.08 -0.26 14.69
CA ALA A 67 -3.91 -0.91 15.98
C ALA A 67 -3.16 -2.24 15.87
N PHE A 68 -3.42 -3.01 14.82
CA PHE A 68 -2.72 -4.26 14.53
C PHE A 68 -1.23 -4.05 14.23
N MET A 69 -0.89 -3.08 13.38
CA MET A 69 0.50 -2.80 13.04
C MET A 69 1.29 -2.21 14.22
N LYS A 70 0.63 -1.38 15.05
CA LYS A 70 1.19 -0.91 16.33
C LYS A 70 1.45 -2.04 17.32
N GLU A 71 0.54 -3.01 17.43
CA GLU A 71 0.73 -4.19 18.29
C GLU A 71 1.93 -5.03 17.84
N LEU A 72 2.22 -5.08 16.54
CA LEU A 72 3.38 -5.76 16.00
C LEU A 72 4.67 -4.94 16.08
N ASP A 73 4.62 -3.71 16.57
CA ASP A 73 5.72 -2.73 16.54
C ASP A 73 6.28 -2.56 15.11
N ARG A 74 5.37 -2.41 14.13
CA ARG A 74 5.71 -2.30 12.72
C ARG A 74 5.25 -0.98 12.13
N PRO A 75 6.17 -0.12 11.65
CA PRO A 75 5.81 1.02 10.82
C PRO A 75 5.19 0.51 9.51
N TYR A 76 4.16 1.20 9.05
CA TYR A 76 3.40 0.77 7.87
C TYR A 76 2.76 1.96 7.16
N TYR A 77 2.29 1.71 5.95
CA TYR A 77 1.30 2.54 5.27
C TYR A 77 0.45 1.73 4.30
N LEU A 78 -0.77 2.21 4.09
CA LEU A 78 -1.65 1.74 3.04
C LEU A 78 -1.13 2.26 1.70
N ALA A 79 -1.01 1.38 0.70
CA ALA A 79 -0.29 1.64 -0.53
C ALA A 79 -1.06 1.18 -1.77
N LEU A 80 -0.44 1.39 -2.93
CA LEU A 80 -0.87 0.88 -4.23
C LEU A 80 -2.32 1.24 -4.55
N LEU A 81 -3.13 0.28 -5.01
CA LEU A 81 -4.51 0.52 -5.43
C LEU A 81 -5.40 1.10 -4.32
N ASN A 82 -5.16 0.73 -3.06
CA ASN A 82 -5.94 1.30 -1.96
C ASN A 82 -5.58 2.76 -1.71
N ALA A 83 -4.29 3.11 -1.74
CA ALA A 83 -3.88 4.51 -1.61
C ALA A 83 -4.38 5.33 -2.81
N ALA A 84 -4.27 4.80 -4.03
CA ALA A 84 -4.81 5.43 -5.24
C ALA A 84 -6.32 5.72 -5.10
N ALA A 85 -7.11 4.75 -4.63
CA ALA A 85 -8.54 4.94 -4.37
C ALA A 85 -8.82 6.03 -3.33
N TYR A 86 -8.00 6.15 -2.28
CA TYR A 86 -8.12 7.26 -1.32
C TYR A 86 -7.76 8.62 -1.90
N HIS A 87 -6.98 8.67 -2.97
CA HIS A 87 -6.65 9.87 -3.74
C HIS A 87 -7.61 10.13 -4.91
N GLY A 88 -8.68 9.34 -5.03
CA GLY A 88 -9.69 9.50 -6.08
C GLY A 88 -9.38 8.78 -7.39
N ALA A 89 -8.26 8.05 -7.46
CA ALA A 89 -7.80 7.36 -8.67
C ALA A 89 -8.23 5.88 -8.68
N SER A 90 -9.52 5.60 -8.58
CA SER A 90 -10.08 4.27 -8.82
C SER A 90 -11.62 4.31 -8.75
N HIS A 91 -12.28 3.94 -9.81
CA HIS A 91 -13.75 3.83 -9.86
C HIS A 91 -14.28 2.63 -9.03
N GLN A 92 -13.44 1.66 -8.72
CA GLN A 92 -13.80 0.48 -7.94
C GLN A 92 -12.92 0.33 -6.70
N GLN A 93 -13.54 0.07 -5.55
CA GLN A 93 -12.78 -0.26 -4.36
C GLN A 93 -12.01 -1.58 -4.56
N PRO A 94 -10.69 -1.59 -4.32
CA PRO A 94 -9.91 -2.81 -4.42
C PRO A 94 -10.44 -3.91 -3.51
N GLN A 95 -10.59 -5.13 -4.05
CA GLN A 95 -11.04 -6.31 -3.29
C GLN A 95 -10.00 -6.77 -2.26
N GLU A 96 -8.75 -6.37 -2.44
CA GLU A 96 -7.63 -6.72 -1.58
C GLU A 96 -7.01 -5.44 -1.00
N PHE A 97 -6.43 -5.58 0.18
CA PHE A 97 -5.68 -4.49 0.81
C PHE A 97 -4.18 -4.67 0.58
N PHE A 98 -3.51 -3.57 0.27
CA PHE A 98 -2.08 -3.51 0.01
C PHE A 98 -1.41 -2.64 1.05
N VAL A 99 -0.58 -3.25 1.88
CA VAL A 99 0.12 -2.60 2.98
C VAL A 99 1.62 -2.76 2.78
N ILE A 100 2.36 -1.67 2.90
CA ILE A 100 3.82 -1.71 2.91
C ILE A 100 4.29 -1.49 4.34
N THR A 101 5.25 -2.32 4.76
CA THR A 101 5.88 -2.27 6.08
C THR A 101 7.39 -2.48 5.95
N ASN A 102 8.14 -2.45 7.05
CA ASN A 102 9.56 -2.74 7.05
C ASN A 102 9.86 -4.26 7.05
N PHE A 103 11.13 -4.63 6.87
CA PHE A 103 11.57 -6.02 7.07
C PHE A 103 11.54 -6.42 8.57
N PRO A 104 11.44 -7.74 8.85
CA PRO A 104 11.38 -8.90 7.96
C PRO A 104 10.04 -9.03 7.24
N VAL A 105 10.05 -9.77 6.11
CA VAL A 105 8.86 -10.01 5.28
C VAL A 105 7.74 -10.67 6.10
N MET A 106 6.54 -10.15 6.00
CA MET A 106 5.33 -10.74 6.59
C MET A 106 4.54 -11.52 5.54
N ARG A 107 3.91 -12.60 5.98
CA ARG A 107 2.99 -13.36 5.12
C ARG A 107 1.68 -12.60 4.92
N PRO A 108 1.07 -12.67 3.74
CA PRO A 108 -0.27 -12.13 3.53
C PRO A 108 -1.27 -12.72 4.53
N MET A 109 -2.21 -11.90 4.95
CA MET A 109 -3.31 -12.35 5.79
C MET A 109 -4.56 -12.59 4.92
N GLN A 110 -5.17 -13.76 5.08
CA GLN A 110 -6.43 -14.07 4.42
C GLN A 110 -7.39 -14.69 5.43
N LYS A 111 -8.57 -14.07 5.59
CA LYS A 111 -9.58 -14.52 6.55
C LYS A 111 -10.97 -14.08 6.12
N LYS A 112 -11.93 -15.01 6.03
CA LYS A 112 -13.34 -14.73 5.71
C LYS A 112 -13.53 -13.73 4.55
N GLY A 113 -12.84 -13.95 3.42
CA GLY A 113 -12.90 -13.09 2.25
C GLY A 113 -12.03 -11.81 2.31
N LEU A 114 -11.54 -11.43 3.48
CA LEU A 114 -10.56 -10.35 3.59
C LEU A 114 -9.18 -10.87 3.20
N LYS A 115 -8.49 -10.14 2.32
CA LYS A 115 -7.09 -10.39 1.97
C LYS A 115 -6.28 -9.11 2.14
N ILE A 116 -5.22 -9.18 2.96
CA ILE A 116 -4.25 -8.11 3.16
C ILE A 116 -2.90 -8.61 2.66
N ASN A 117 -2.42 -8.00 1.59
CA ASN A 117 -1.11 -8.25 1.03
C ASN A 117 -0.09 -7.34 1.74
N LEU A 118 0.95 -7.93 2.27
CA LEU A 118 2.01 -7.24 3.00
C LEU A 118 3.29 -7.25 2.18
N PHE A 119 3.78 -6.08 1.82
CA PHE A 119 5.05 -5.89 1.12
C PHE A 119 6.06 -5.24 2.04
N SER A 120 7.35 -5.46 1.78
CA SER A 120 8.40 -4.92 2.64
C SER A 120 9.31 -3.98 1.87
N LYS A 121 9.60 -2.83 2.49
CA LYS A 121 10.66 -1.91 2.08
C LYS A 121 11.73 -1.82 3.18
N LYS A 122 12.94 -1.36 2.82
CA LYS A 122 14.03 -1.16 3.78
C LYS A 122 13.72 -0.08 4.80
N ALA A 123 13.07 0.99 4.35
CA ALA A 123 12.65 2.12 5.19
C ALA A 123 11.21 2.54 4.82
N ILE A 124 10.51 3.06 5.81
CA ILE A 124 9.19 3.65 5.63
C ILE A 124 9.35 5.16 5.64
N PRO A 125 9.03 5.86 4.53
CA PRO A 125 9.26 7.30 4.39
C PRO A 125 8.14 8.10 5.07
N GLU A 126 8.23 8.30 6.37
CA GLU A 126 7.17 8.97 7.18
C GLU A 126 6.77 10.35 6.61
N MET A 127 7.73 11.11 6.02
CA MET A 127 7.47 12.42 5.41
C MET A 127 6.61 12.36 4.14
N LEU A 128 6.48 11.18 3.54
CA LEU A 128 5.68 10.96 2.32
C LEU A 128 4.33 10.30 2.64
N LEU A 129 3.94 10.27 3.93
CA LEU A 129 2.69 9.66 4.38
C LEU A 129 1.68 10.71 4.81
N ASN A 130 0.42 10.47 4.44
CA ASN A 130 -0.73 11.23 4.90
C ASN A 130 -1.49 10.44 5.97
N ASN A 131 -2.01 11.15 6.98
CA ASN A 131 -2.90 10.56 7.97
C ASN A 131 -4.35 10.72 7.51
N ARG A 132 -5.05 9.61 7.31
CA ARG A 132 -6.48 9.59 6.96
C ARG A 132 -7.31 9.22 8.18
N LYS A 133 -8.24 10.09 8.55
CA LYS A 133 -9.18 9.85 9.66
C LYS A 133 -10.13 8.71 9.31
N THR A 134 -10.35 7.79 10.25
CA THR A 134 -11.29 6.67 10.18
C THR A 134 -12.13 6.65 11.45
N GLU A 135 -13.14 5.77 11.55
CA GLU A 135 -13.93 5.58 12.78
C GLU A 135 -13.10 5.05 13.96
N ALA A 136 -11.99 4.34 13.67
CA ALA A 136 -11.11 3.76 14.69
C ALA A 136 -9.86 4.60 14.98
N GLY A 137 -9.70 5.77 14.37
CA GLY A 137 -8.51 6.62 14.53
C GLY A 137 -7.95 7.07 13.19
N TYR A 138 -6.65 6.89 12.95
CA TYR A 138 -5.99 7.31 11.73
C TYR A 138 -5.30 6.14 11.04
N LEU A 139 -5.35 6.13 9.70
CA LEU A 139 -4.52 5.27 8.85
C LEU A 139 -3.41 6.10 8.22
N LYS A 140 -2.22 5.53 8.15
CA LYS A 140 -1.13 6.07 7.35
C LYS A 140 -1.29 5.60 5.90
N ILE A 141 -1.24 6.53 4.96
CA ILE A 141 -1.43 6.28 3.52
C ILE A 141 -0.29 6.97 2.77
N SER A 142 0.29 6.34 1.75
CA SER A 142 1.25 7.01 0.87
C SER A 142 0.63 8.26 0.23
N ASN A 143 1.39 9.36 0.12
CA ASN A 143 0.97 10.52 -0.65
C ASN A 143 0.87 10.17 -2.16
N PRO A 144 0.25 10.99 -3.02
CA PRO A 144 0.04 10.66 -4.44
C PRO A 144 1.34 10.30 -5.18
N ALA A 145 2.43 11.02 -4.97
CA ALA A 145 3.71 10.78 -5.65
C ALA A 145 4.36 9.45 -5.22
N LEU A 146 4.36 9.13 -3.91
CA LEU A 146 4.82 7.84 -3.42
C LEU A 146 3.90 6.71 -3.92
N THR A 147 2.59 6.94 -3.97
CA THR A 147 1.62 5.96 -4.51
C THR A 147 1.93 5.63 -5.97
N ALA A 148 2.18 6.64 -6.80
CA ALA A 148 2.54 6.47 -8.21
C ALA A 148 3.82 5.64 -8.37
N THR A 149 4.86 5.95 -7.59
CA THR A 149 6.12 5.21 -7.65
C THR A 149 5.99 3.77 -7.13
N ASP A 150 5.18 3.55 -6.09
CA ASP A 150 4.91 2.22 -5.56
C ASP A 150 4.12 1.35 -6.55
N LEU A 151 3.14 1.92 -7.25
CA LEU A 151 2.42 1.24 -8.32
C LEU A 151 3.37 0.73 -9.41
N ILE A 152 4.34 1.55 -9.83
CA ILE A 152 5.39 1.14 -10.78
C ILE A 152 6.28 0.04 -10.20
N GLN A 153 6.76 0.22 -8.98
CA GLN A 153 7.67 -0.73 -8.33
C GLN A 153 7.04 -2.11 -8.14
N PHE A 154 5.76 -2.13 -7.81
CA PHE A 154 4.99 -3.35 -7.54
C PHE A 154 3.98 -3.70 -8.65
N ALA A 155 4.16 -3.19 -9.88
CA ALA A 155 3.21 -3.35 -10.98
C ALA A 155 2.76 -4.80 -11.19
N LYS A 156 3.69 -5.76 -11.13
CA LYS A 156 3.37 -7.19 -11.24
C LYS A 156 2.36 -7.68 -10.20
N ARG A 157 2.29 -7.04 -9.04
CA ARG A 157 1.42 -7.42 -7.91
C ARG A 157 0.01 -6.83 -8.00
N VAL A 158 -0.17 -5.83 -8.85
CA VAL A 158 -1.44 -5.10 -8.99
C VAL A 158 -2.07 -5.27 -10.38
N GLY A 159 -1.64 -6.26 -11.16
CA GLY A 159 -2.23 -6.58 -12.46
C GLY A 159 -1.41 -6.13 -13.66
N GLY A 160 -0.18 -5.65 -13.48
CA GLY A 160 0.72 -5.28 -14.57
C GLY A 160 0.73 -3.79 -14.91
N LEU A 161 1.53 -3.44 -15.93
CA LEU A 161 1.77 -2.04 -16.29
C LEU A 161 0.57 -1.36 -16.92
N ASN A 162 -0.28 -2.07 -17.69
CA ASN A 162 -1.48 -1.49 -18.28
C ASN A 162 -2.43 -0.98 -17.19
N ARG A 163 -2.75 -1.85 -16.21
CA ARG A 163 -3.57 -1.45 -15.07
C ARG A 163 -2.93 -0.32 -14.24
N VAL A 164 -1.62 -0.34 -14.09
CA VAL A 164 -0.91 0.77 -13.42
C VAL A 164 -1.05 2.06 -14.21
N ALA A 165 -0.92 2.03 -15.55
CA ALA A 165 -1.09 3.20 -16.40
C ALA A 165 -2.51 3.78 -16.31
N THR A 166 -3.54 2.92 -16.34
CA THR A 166 -4.94 3.34 -16.14
C THR A 166 -5.13 4.06 -14.80
N VAL A 167 -4.63 3.48 -13.70
CA VAL A 167 -4.73 4.12 -12.37
C VAL A 167 -3.91 5.41 -12.30
N LEU A 168 -2.73 5.45 -12.94
CA LEU A 168 -1.90 6.65 -12.99
C LEU A 168 -2.58 7.79 -13.76
N ALA A 169 -3.34 7.51 -14.82
CA ALA A 169 -4.06 8.52 -15.58
C ALA A 169 -4.94 9.40 -14.66
N GLU A 170 -5.69 8.77 -13.75
CA GLU A 170 -6.50 9.47 -12.76
C GLU A 170 -5.66 10.04 -11.61
N LEU A 171 -4.67 9.29 -11.11
CA LEU A 171 -3.84 9.69 -9.97
C LEU A 171 -3.03 10.95 -10.23
N THR A 172 -2.64 11.20 -11.50
CA THR A 172 -1.87 12.39 -11.88
C THR A 172 -2.56 13.69 -11.53
N GLU A 173 -3.91 13.72 -11.48
CA GLU A 173 -4.67 14.90 -11.05
C GLU A 173 -4.40 15.31 -9.60
N SER A 174 -4.01 14.34 -8.76
CA SER A 174 -3.70 14.56 -7.35
C SER A 174 -2.21 14.82 -7.07
N ILE A 175 -1.34 14.69 -8.08
CA ILE A 175 0.10 14.90 -7.93
C ILE A 175 0.46 16.34 -8.26
N GLN A 176 1.12 17.02 -7.33
CA GLN A 176 1.69 18.34 -7.59
C GLN A 176 3.14 18.19 -8.10
N PRO A 177 3.62 19.05 -9.02
CA PRO A 177 4.98 18.97 -9.56
C PRO A 177 6.09 19.02 -8.52
N ASP A 178 5.90 19.74 -7.43
CA ASP A 178 6.84 19.90 -6.31
C ASP A 178 6.91 18.66 -5.40
N ALA A 179 5.98 17.71 -5.56
CA ALA A 179 6.03 16.43 -4.83
C ALA A 179 7.20 15.51 -5.26
N PHE A 180 7.85 15.81 -6.39
CA PHE A 180 9.08 15.12 -6.82
C PHE A 180 10.31 15.75 -6.16
N ASP A 181 10.33 15.74 -4.85
CA ASP A 181 11.38 16.31 -4.01
C ASP A 181 12.48 15.30 -3.62
N ASN A 182 13.47 15.77 -2.86
CA ASN A 182 14.56 14.93 -2.38
C ASN A 182 14.07 13.78 -1.49
N ASN A 183 13.02 14.01 -0.67
CA ASN A 183 12.48 12.95 0.18
C ASN A 183 11.97 11.77 -0.65
N LEU A 184 11.29 12.05 -1.77
CA LEU A 184 10.83 10.99 -2.67
C LEU A 184 12.01 10.28 -3.34
N LEU A 185 12.99 11.05 -3.87
CA LEU A 185 14.13 10.49 -4.60
C LEU A 185 15.03 9.61 -3.73
N GLU A 186 15.16 9.90 -2.45
CA GLU A 186 15.95 9.11 -1.50
C GLU A 186 15.31 7.76 -1.14
N HIS A 187 13.97 7.69 -1.17
CA HIS A 187 13.23 6.51 -0.73
C HIS A 187 12.71 5.62 -1.88
N VAL A 188 12.86 6.07 -3.12
CA VAL A 188 12.35 5.37 -4.30
C VAL A 188 13.51 4.98 -5.22
N PRO A 189 13.57 3.72 -5.70
CA PRO A 189 14.59 3.32 -6.67
C PRO A 189 14.51 4.18 -7.94
N VAL A 190 15.65 4.66 -8.41
CA VAL A 190 15.74 5.49 -9.62
C VAL A 190 15.10 4.80 -10.84
N THR A 191 15.18 3.47 -10.90
CA THR A 191 14.55 2.67 -11.97
C THR A 191 13.01 2.73 -11.95
N ALA A 192 12.40 2.94 -10.80
CA ALA A 192 10.95 3.16 -10.71
C ALA A 192 10.59 4.58 -11.16
N LEU A 193 11.41 5.58 -10.79
CA LEU A 193 11.26 6.97 -11.22
C LEU A 193 11.43 7.11 -12.75
N GLN A 194 12.40 6.39 -13.35
CA GLN A 194 12.58 6.38 -14.81
C GLN A 194 11.35 5.83 -15.54
N ARG A 195 10.78 4.70 -15.05
CA ARG A 195 9.56 4.13 -15.64
C ARG A 195 8.36 5.04 -15.44
N LEU A 196 8.20 5.64 -14.25
CA LEU A 196 7.16 6.61 -14.01
C LEU A 196 7.26 7.79 -14.95
N GLY A 197 8.47 8.37 -15.09
CA GLY A 197 8.71 9.48 -15.98
C GLY A 197 8.40 9.14 -17.45
N TYR A 198 8.79 7.95 -17.90
CA TYR A 198 8.42 7.48 -19.24
C TYR A 198 6.91 7.38 -19.43
N LEU A 199 6.18 6.82 -18.45
CA LEU A 199 4.72 6.73 -18.54
C LEU A 199 4.06 8.11 -18.54
N LEU A 200 4.50 9.02 -17.68
CA LEU A 200 4.00 10.40 -17.65
C LEU A 200 4.22 11.14 -18.97
N ASP A 201 5.42 10.98 -19.56
CA ASP A 201 5.85 11.70 -20.78
C ASP A 201 5.23 11.10 -22.06
N LYS A 202 5.30 9.77 -22.23
CA LYS A 202 5.02 9.10 -23.52
C LYS A 202 3.69 8.37 -23.58
N VAL A 203 3.09 8.05 -22.44
CA VAL A 203 1.84 7.28 -22.39
C VAL A 203 0.68 8.15 -21.95
N LEU A 204 0.88 8.98 -20.91
CA LEU A 204 -0.16 9.83 -20.33
C LEU A 204 -0.12 11.27 -20.86
N ASP A 205 0.88 11.62 -21.67
CA ASP A 205 1.11 12.98 -22.20
C ASP A 205 1.07 14.10 -21.14
N ASN A 206 1.43 13.77 -19.89
CA ASN A 206 1.49 14.73 -18.80
C ASN A 206 2.88 15.39 -18.74
N GLN A 207 3.11 16.35 -19.63
CA GLN A 207 4.40 17.03 -19.78
C GLN A 207 4.79 17.82 -18.53
N SER A 208 3.83 18.35 -17.78
CA SER A 208 4.09 19.10 -16.54
C SER A 208 4.77 18.21 -15.49
N LEU A 209 4.17 17.07 -15.16
CA LEU A 209 4.72 16.14 -14.17
C LEU A 209 6.00 15.44 -14.69
N ALA A 210 6.05 15.10 -15.99
CA ALA A 210 7.23 14.52 -16.59
C ALA A 210 8.45 15.46 -16.50
N ASN A 211 8.26 16.73 -16.82
CA ASN A 211 9.32 17.75 -16.73
C ASN A 211 9.75 17.97 -15.26
N ALA A 212 8.81 18.07 -14.33
CA ALA A 212 9.12 18.23 -12.92
C ALA A 212 9.96 17.08 -12.37
N LEU A 213 9.56 15.83 -12.65
CA LEU A 213 10.32 14.63 -12.26
C LEU A 213 11.71 14.59 -12.90
N TYR A 214 11.81 14.92 -14.19
CA TYR A 214 13.09 14.93 -14.90
C TYR A 214 14.05 15.98 -14.32
N HIS A 215 13.56 17.20 -14.06
CA HIS A 215 14.34 18.26 -13.40
C HIS A 215 14.79 17.87 -12.00
N ALA A 216 13.92 17.23 -11.21
CA ALA A 216 14.28 16.74 -9.87
C ALA A 216 15.42 15.69 -9.93
N LEU A 217 15.35 14.74 -10.87
CA LEU A 217 16.41 13.75 -11.09
C LEU A 217 17.73 14.39 -11.52
N GLN A 218 17.67 15.39 -12.40
CA GLN A 218 18.87 16.13 -12.87
C GLN A 218 19.48 16.94 -11.71
N LYS A 219 18.69 17.69 -10.98
CA LYS A 219 19.13 18.50 -9.81
C LYS A 219 19.81 17.63 -8.76
N ASN A 220 19.26 16.44 -8.51
CA ASN A 220 19.84 15.46 -7.57
C ASN A 220 21.00 14.65 -8.17
N LYS A 221 21.39 14.91 -9.41
CA LYS A 221 22.43 14.15 -10.14
C LYS A 221 22.20 12.64 -10.11
N SER A 222 20.93 12.22 -10.15
CA SER A 222 20.55 10.81 -10.13
C SER A 222 21.01 10.11 -11.41
N PRO A 223 21.80 9.01 -11.33
CA PRO A 223 22.26 8.32 -12.53
C PRO A 223 21.10 7.57 -13.19
N LEU A 224 20.85 7.82 -14.48
CA LEU A 224 19.86 7.09 -15.25
C LEU A 224 20.51 5.90 -15.95
N PHE A 225 19.91 4.72 -15.82
CA PHE A 225 20.40 3.48 -16.39
C PHE A 225 19.51 3.02 -17.54
N ARG A 226 20.07 2.32 -18.51
CA ARG A 226 19.29 1.69 -19.56
C ARG A 226 18.55 0.47 -18.99
N ILE A 227 17.23 0.59 -18.82
CA ILE A 227 16.38 -0.40 -18.16
C ILE A 227 15.17 -0.77 -19.03
N PRO A 228 14.68 -2.02 -19.00
CA PRO A 228 13.42 -2.38 -19.67
C PRO A 228 12.21 -1.74 -18.98
N LEU A 229 11.22 -1.33 -19.77
CA LEU A 229 9.92 -0.87 -19.25
C LEU A 229 9.25 -2.01 -18.48
N LYS A 230 9.14 -3.18 -19.09
CA LYS A 230 8.65 -4.41 -18.45
C LYS A 230 9.82 -5.32 -18.10
N ALA A 231 10.19 -5.33 -16.81
CA ALA A 231 11.36 -6.07 -16.31
C ALA A 231 11.30 -7.59 -16.57
N SER A 232 10.10 -8.16 -16.72
CA SER A 232 9.89 -9.60 -16.97
C SER A 232 9.87 -9.98 -18.46
N ALA A 233 9.99 -9.03 -19.38
CA ALA A 233 10.01 -9.28 -20.82
C ALA A 233 11.43 -9.12 -21.39
N PRO A 234 11.79 -9.81 -22.50
CA PRO A 234 13.06 -9.62 -23.18
C PRO A 234 13.27 -8.16 -23.58
N ALA A 235 14.50 -7.67 -23.45
CA ALA A 235 14.86 -6.28 -23.79
C ALA A 235 15.68 -6.16 -25.08
N LYS A 236 16.21 -7.28 -25.60
CA LYS A 236 17.06 -7.30 -26.80
C LYS A 236 16.24 -6.99 -28.05
N GLY A 237 16.74 -6.07 -28.88
CA GLY A 237 16.08 -5.68 -30.14
C GLY A 237 15.09 -4.53 -30.04
N PHE A 238 14.80 -4.05 -28.84
CA PHE A 238 13.89 -2.93 -28.64
C PHE A 238 14.63 -1.59 -28.52
N VAL A 239 13.96 -0.52 -28.98
CA VAL A 239 14.48 0.86 -28.94
C VAL A 239 14.43 1.38 -27.51
N SER A 240 15.39 2.21 -27.14
CA SER A 240 15.45 2.89 -25.85
C SER A 240 15.01 4.35 -25.99
N ASP A 241 14.14 4.81 -25.12
CA ASP A 241 13.84 6.23 -24.98
C ASP A 241 15.10 6.98 -24.51
N GLU A 242 15.44 8.08 -25.19
CA GLU A 242 16.66 8.84 -24.92
C GLU A 242 16.61 9.63 -23.62
N ARG A 243 15.45 10.15 -23.26
CA ARG A 243 15.27 10.97 -22.07
C ARG A 243 15.29 10.15 -20.79
N TRP A 244 14.49 9.08 -20.75
CA TRP A 244 14.29 8.25 -19.57
C TRP A 244 15.20 7.03 -19.51
N LYS A 245 15.95 6.75 -20.60
CA LYS A 245 16.78 5.54 -20.77
C LYS A 245 15.99 4.24 -20.58
N VAL A 246 14.71 4.26 -20.92
CA VAL A 246 13.80 3.11 -20.81
C VAL A 246 13.72 2.38 -22.14
N ILE A 247 14.00 1.07 -22.16
CA ILE A 247 13.82 0.20 -23.33
C ILE A 247 12.34 -0.11 -23.46
N VAL A 248 11.72 0.26 -24.59
CA VAL A 248 10.27 0.13 -24.83
C VAL A 248 9.95 -1.29 -25.30
N ASN A 249 10.04 -2.26 -24.42
CA ASN A 249 9.88 -3.70 -24.70
C ASN A 249 8.46 -4.22 -24.42
N THR A 250 7.49 -3.34 -24.26
CA THR A 250 6.07 -3.66 -24.14
C THR A 250 5.26 -2.44 -24.54
N GLU A 251 4.14 -2.65 -25.15
CA GLU A 251 3.12 -1.64 -25.40
C GLU A 251 2.26 -1.47 -24.15
N ILE A 252 1.81 -0.24 -23.90
CA ILE A 252 0.96 0.10 -22.74
C ILE A 252 -0.39 0.56 -23.28
N GLU A 253 -1.42 -0.15 -22.89
CA GLU A 253 -2.81 0.18 -23.16
C GLU A 253 -3.45 0.73 -21.89
N ILE A 254 -4.25 1.78 -22.02
CA ILE A 254 -5.03 2.39 -20.95
C ILE A 254 -6.48 2.01 -21.20
N ASP A 255 -7.08 1.33 -20.22
CA ASP A 255 -8.53 1.03 -20.27
C ASP A 255 -9.31 2.35 -20.01
N GLU A 256 -10.26 2.67 -20.89
CA GLU A 256 -11.16 3.82 -20.77
C GLU A 256 -12.23 3.62 -19.69
#